data_e7b13f654531d3da737b0257a9434e27
#
_entry.id   e7b13f654531d3da737b0257a9434e27
#
_cell.length_a   1.000
_cell.length_b   1.000
_cell.length_c   1.000
_cell.angle_alpha   90.00
_cell.angle_beta   90.00
_cell.angle_gamma   90.00
#
_symmetry.space_group_name_H-M   'P 1'
#
loop_
_entity.id
_entity.type
_entity.pdbx_description
1 polymer ?
#
loop_
_entity_poly.entity_id
_entity_poly.type
_entity_poly.pdbx_seq_one_letter_code
_entity_poly.pdbx_strand_id
1 'polypeptide(L)'
;MIEENNTQSRKNDYYIVEDEKGEKFLLPYYAETFRVLMDDKDTIRDVLNSVLGLDRDHEIIDLDYEFEKPIDVFMPEDDPVRLDVWVSTRDKRYFNIEMQNWSHSFFYDRIWLYNAYQTLRGKYEYNRSPYFKSLGKEERKYRFYELPETVSIWFCNFRILNSEKIFKDTWAVYSEDEVSRSSGKEPARPLVTKNRYIIVDLPNFVQLRKSIGSREDFWLKLLSQGPLNVPESEDPVFAGARNRLRVSRMNPDLFKALEDKMFDEKHVREAIEAEAYLKGEAAGKAAGEANERSRNEAANAARDKKIAEYLRSIGVSAEGVSTALAIK
;
A
#
# COMPACT_ATOMS: atom_id res chain seq x y z
N MET A 1 -22.47 35.31 -5.88
CA MET A 1 -21.91 34.95 -7.23
C MET A 1 -20.39 35.02 -7.34
N ILE A 2 -19.65 35.76 -6.50
CA ILE A 2 -18.17 35.81 -6.53
C ILE A 2 -17.54 34.74 -5.61
N GLU A 3 -18.23 34.30 -4.56
CA GLU A 3 -17.75 33.26 -3.64
C GLU A 3 -17.92 31.82 -4.17
N GLU A 4 -18.94 31.54 -4.98
CA GLU A 4 -19.14 30.21 -5.58
C GLU A 4 -18.08 29.85 -6.63
N ASN A 5 -17.64 30.84 -7.45
CA ASN A 5 -16.58 30.61 -8.43
C ASN A 5 -15.20 30.36 -7.81
N ASN A 6 -14.96 30.91 -6.61
CA ASN A 6 -13.67 30.69 -5.91
C ASN A 6 -13.61 29.36 -5.15
N THR A 7 -14.77 28.79 -4.84
CA THR A 7 -14.88 27.47 -4.20
C THR A 7 -14.72 26.35 -5.23
N GLN A 8 -15.18 26.56 -6.46
CA GLN A 8 -15.06 25.58 -7.54
C GLN A 8 -13.62 25.48 -8.09
N SER A 9 -12.88 26.60 -8.13
CA SER A 9 -11.46 26.61 -8.52
C SER A 9 -10.54 25.89 -7.53
N ARG A 10 -10.89 25.82 -6.25
CA ARG A 10 -10.11 25.11 -5.21
C ARG A 10 -10.42 23.61 -5.10
N LYS A 11 -11.49 23.11 -5.75
CA LYS A 11 -11.91 21.71 -5.70
C LYS A 11 -10.98 20.76 -6.47
N ASN A 12 -10.26 21.23 -7.49
CA ASN A 12 -9.63 20.40 -8.50
C ASN A 12 -8.10 20.25 -8.40
N ASP A 13 -7.44 20.91 -7.44
CA ASP A 13 -5.99 21.15 -7.54
C ASP A 13 -5.08 19.97 -7.09
N TYR A 14 -5.58 18.96 -6.39
CA TYR A 14 -4.67 17.96 -5.80
C TYR A 14 -4.53 16.66 -6.61
N TYR A 15 -5.46 16.33 -7.51
CA TYR A 15 -5.41 15.11 -8.34
C TYR A 15 -5.31 15.41 -9.85
N ILE A 16 -5.16 16.68 -10.21
CA ILE A 16 -4.98 17.16 -11.58
C ILE A 16 -3.65 17.88 -11.69
N VAL A 17 -2.95 17.63 -12.78
CA VAL A 17 -1.76 18.39 -13.20
C VAL A 17 -2.01 19.00 -14.58
N GLU A 18 -1.41 20.16 -14.84
CA GLU A 18 -1.55 20.88 -16.10
C GLU A 18 -0.17 21.01 -16.76
N ASP A 19 -0.10 20.75 -18.05
CA ASP A 19 1.12 20.95 -18.81
C ASP A 19 1.30 22.43 -19.26
N GLU A 20 2.43 22.75 -19.86
CA GLU A 20 2.76 24.11 -20.34
C GLU A 20 1.79 24.65 -21.39
N LYS A 21 0.97 23.80 -22.01
CA LYS A 21 -0.03 24.14 -23.02
C LYS A 21 -1.44 24.30 -22.44
N GLY A 22 -1.60 24.13 -21.13
CA GLY A 22 -2.89 24.17 -20.46
C GLY A 22 -3.70 22.87 -20.56
N GLU A 23 -3.12 21.77 -21.04
CA GLU A 23 -3.79 20.47 -21.06
C GLU A 23 -3.75 19.83 -19.67
N LYS A 24 -4.90 19.39 -19.18
CA LYS A 24 -5.07 18.82 -17.85
C LYS A 24 -5.07 17.30 -17.86
N PHE A 25 -4.41 16.72 -16.86
CA PHE A 25 -4.29 15.28 -16.69
C PHE A 25 -4.59 14.88 -15.26
N LEU A 26 -5.21 13.70 -15.09
CA LEU A 26 -5.42 13.08 -13.79
C LEU A 26 -4.13 12.45 -13.29
N LEU A 27 -3.89 12.54 -11.98
CA LEU A 27 -2.81 11.82 -11.29
C LEU A 27 -3.29 10.40 -10.94
N PRO A 28 -2.66 9.33 -11.45
CA PRO A 28 -3.21 7.97 -11.39
C PRO A 28 -3.00 7.23 -10.07
N TYR A 29 -2.50 7.90 -9.04
CA TYR A 29 -2.28 7.27 -7.73
C TYR A 29 -3.44 7.45 -6.75
N TYR A 30 -4.53 8.11 -7.13
CA TYR A 30 -5.79 8.11 -6.38
C TYR A 30 -6.69 6.96 -6.86
N ALA A 31 -7.50 6.37 -5.97
CA ALA A 31 -8.27 5.17 -6.28
C ALA A 31 -9.14 5.32 -7.54
N GLU A 32 -9.89 6.42 -7.66
CA GLU A 32 -10.78 6.65 -8.81
C GLU A 32 -10.01 6.90 -10.10
N THR A 33 -8.91 7.67 -10.05
CA THR A 33 -8.09 7.96 -11.22
C THR A 33 -7.25 6.75 -11.63
N PHE A 34 -6.88 5.90 -10.68
CA PHE A 34 -6.26 4.61 -10.94
C PHE A 34 -7.17 3.69 -11.75
N ARG A 35 -8.46 3.65 -11.41
CA ARG A 35 -9.45 2.89 -12.19
C ARG A 35 -9.59 3.41 -13.61
N VAL A 36 -9.63 4.74 -13.79
CA VAL A 36 -9.63 5.34 -15.14
C VAL A 36 -8.41 4.90 -15.94
N LEU A 37 -7.22 4.86 -15.33
CA LEU A 37 -6.01 4.36 -15.98
C LEU A 37 -6.14 2.88 -16.36
N MET A 38 -6.65 2.05 -15.44
CA MET A 38 -6.71 0.59 -15.58
C MET A 38 -7.92 0.11 -16.40
N ASP A 39 -8.84 1.00 -16.83
CA ASP A 39 -10.01 0.59 -17.61
C ASP A 39 -9.66 0.28 -19.09
N ASP A 40 -8.73 -0.68 -19.23
CA ASP A 40 -8.30 -1.18 -20.53
C ASP A 40 -7.52 -2.51 -20.39
N LYS A 41 -7.94 -3.54 -21.13
CA LYS A 41 -7.32 -4.88 -21.09
C LYS A 41 -5.83 -4.87 -21.43
N ASP A 42 -5.43 -4.09 -22.41
CA ASP A 42 -4.04 -4.04 -22.88
C ASP A 42 -3.15 -3.38 -21.83
N THR A 43 -3.65 -2.34 -21.16
CA THR A 43 -2.96 -1.70 -20.04
C THR A 43 -2.79 -2.66 -18.87
N ILE A 44 -3.87 -3.32 -18.41
CA ILE A 44 -3.78 -4.27 -17.30
C ILE A 44 -2.81 -5.40 -17.64
N ARG A 45 -2.91 -5.96 -18.85
CA ARG A 45 -2.01 -7.03 -19.31
C ARG A 45 -0.55 -6.60 -19.29
N ASP A 46 -0.25 -5.42 -19.81
CA ASP A 46 1.10 -4.91 -19.89
C ASP A 46 1.69 -4.57 -18.50
N VAL A 47 0.88 -3.98 -17.62
CA VAL A 47 1.26 -3.75 -16.22
C VAL A 47 1.60 -5.07 -15.54
N LEU A 48 0.73 -6.09 -15.65
CA LEU A 48 0.95 -7.39 -15.03
C LEU A 48 2.22 -8.06 -15.56
N ASN A 49 2.39 -8.15 -16.87
CA ASN A 49 3.56 -8.79 -17.48
C ASN A 49 4.86 -8.07 -17.10
N SER A 50 4.83 -6.73 -17.05
CA SER A 50 5.99 -5.91 -16.68
C SER A 50 6.35 -6.06 -15.20
N VAL A 51 5.38 -5.92 -14.29
CA VAL A 51 5.62 -5.94 -12.83
C VAL A 51 6.01 -7.32 -12.36
N LEU A 52 5.43 -8.37 -12.94
CA LEU A 52 5.75 -9.76 -12.63
C LEU A 52 7.04 -10.24 -13.31
N GLY A 53 7.55 -9.49 -14.31
CA GLY A 53 8.73 -9.85 -15.07
C GLY A 53 8.54 -11.17 -15.84
N LEU A 54 7.35 -11.37 -16.42
CA LEU A 54 7.02 -12.61 -17.12
C LEU A 54 7.78 -12.69 -18.45
N ASP A 55 8.35 -13.84 -18.72
CA ASP A 55 8.95 -14.18 -20.01
C ASP A 55 7.87 -14.61 -21.01
N ARG A 56 8.27 -14.79 -22.29
CA ARG A 56 7.34 -15.11 -23.38
C ARG A 56 6.49 -16.36 -23.14
N ASP A 57 7.02 -17.36 -22.43
CA ASP A 57 6.35 -18.64 -22.21
C ASP A 57 5.29 -18.54 -21.09
N HIS A 58 5.44 -17.56 -20.20
CA HIS A 58 4.57 -17.33 -19.06
C HIS A 58 3.73 -16.05 -19.17
N GLU A 59 3.87 -15.33 -20.29
CA GLU A 59 3.20 -14.05 -20.53
C GLU A 59 1.67 -14.21 -20.50
N ILE A 60 1.01 -13.23 -19.87
CA ILE A 60 -0.45 -13.13 -19.91
C ILE A 60 -0.84 -12.60 -21.28
N ILE A 61 -1.56 -13.43 -22.05
CA ILE A 61 -1.97 -13.11 -23.43
C ILE A 61 -3.39 -12.52 -23.42
N ASP A 62 -4.27 -13.07 -22.58
CA ASP A 62 -5.67 -12.65 -22.50
C ASP A 62 -6.18 -12.76 -21.06
N LEU A 63 -7.04 -11.82 -20.68
CA LEU A 63 -7.59 -11.69 -19.35
C LEU A 63 -9.01 -11.10 -19.38
N ASP A 64 -9.73 -11.31 -18.30
CA ASP A 64 -10.94 -10.58 -17.95
C ASP A 64 -10.73 -9.84 -16.64
N TYR A 65 -11.36 -8.67 -16.47
CA TYR A 65 -11.22 -7.86 -15.26
C TYR A 65 -12.54 -7.27 -14.80
N GLU A 66 -12.60 -6.96 -13.52
CA GLU A 66 -13.73 -6.29 -12.86
C GLU A 66 -13.18 -5.29 -11.84
N PHE A 67 -13.81 -4.12 -11.74
CA PHE A 67 -13.52 -3.12 -10.71
C PHE A 67 -14.43 -3.27 -9.51
N GLU A 68 -13.97 -2.80 -8.35
CA GLU A 68 -14.76 -2.77 -7.10
C GLU A 68 -15.52 -4.06 -6.83
N LYS A 69 -14.91 -5.19 -7.19
CA LYS A 69 -15.58 -6.48 -7.00
C LYS A 69 -15.84 -6.72 -5.50
N PRO A 70 -17.09 -6.70 -5.05
CA PRO A 70 -17.40 -6.94 -3.67
C PRO A 70 -17.06 -8.38 -3.30
N ILE A 71 -16.62 -8.55 -2.09
CA ILE A 71 -16.34 -9.86 -1.51
C ILE A 71 -17.54 -10.21 -0.63
N ASP A 72 -18.48 -10.97 -1.16
CA ASP A 72 -19.76 -11.31 -0.53
C ASP A 72 -19.63 -12.35 0.60
N VAL A 73 -18.46 -12.53 1.20
CA VAL A 73 -18.22 -13.61 2.15
C VAL A 73 -18.00 -13.07 3.55
N PHE A 74 -18.99 -13.22 4.42
CA PHE A 74 -18.92 -13.01 5.88
C PHE A 74 -18.65 -11.58 6.40
N MET A 75 -18.87 -10.55 5.58
CA MET A 75 -18.78 -9.16 6.06
C MET A 75 -20.17 -8.54 6.23
N PRO A 76 -20.36 -7.60 7.16
CA PRO A 76 -21.57 -6.82 7.26
C PRO A 76 -21.89 -6.15 5.93
N GLU A 77 -23.18 -6.08 5.57
CA GLU A 77 -23.66 -5.47 4.31
C GLU A 77 -23.22 -3.99 4.16
N ASP A 78 -22.91 -3.34 5.27
CA ASP A 78 -22.63 -1.90 5.32
C ASP A 78 -21.18 -1.52 4.96
N ASP A 79 -20.23 -2.47 4.97
CA ASP A 79 -18.83 -2.19 4.62
C ASP A 79 -18.14 -3.38 3.94
N PRO A 80 -18.53 -3.70 2.70
CA PRO A 80 -17.90 -4.80 1.98
C PRO A 80 -16.44 -4.48 1.61
N VAL A 81 -15.54 -5.42 1.86
CA VAL A 81 -14.19 -5.35 1.29
C VAL A 81 -14.31 -5.38 -0.24
N ARG A 82 -13.69 -4.42 -0.92
CA ARG A 82 -13.71 -4.30 -2.37
C ARG A 82 -12.28 -4.35 -2.91
N LEU A 83 -12.08 -5.14 -3.95
CA LEU A 83 -10.81 -5.20 -4.67
C LEU A 83 -10.79 -4.10 -5.74
N ASP A 84 -9.72 -3.31 -5.82
CA ASP A 84 -9.63 -2.22 -6.81
C ASP A 84 -9.74 -2.78 -8.23
N VAL A 85 -8.89 -3.73 -8.60
CA VAL A 85 -8.94 -4.41 -9.90
C VAL A 85 -8.76 -5.91 -9.71
N TRP A 86 -9.83 -6.67 -9.96
CA TRP A 86 -9.78 -8.13 -10.02
C TRP A 86 -9.55 -8.60 -11.44
N VAL A 87 -8.59 -9.50 -11.62
CA VAL A 87 -8.21 -10.03 -12.93
C VAL A 87 -8.21 -11.56 -12.91
N SER A 88 -8.77 -12.17 -13.95
CA SER A 88 -8.70 -13.60 -14.22
C SER A 88 -8.15 -13.87 -15.61
N THR A 89 -7.25 -14.85 -15.72
CA THR A 89 -6.66 -15.24 -17.00
C THR A 89 -7.22 -16.56 -17.50
N ARG A 90 -7.03 -16.87 -18.80
CA ARG A 90 -7.47 -18.13 -19.38
C ARG A 90 -6.83 -19.36 -18.75
N ASP A 91 -5.57 -19.26 -18.33
CA ASP A 91 -4.81 -20.30 -17.66
C ASP A 91 -5.11 -20.42 -16.15
N LYS A 92 -6.15 -19.71 -15.66
CA LYS A 92 -6.66 -19.78 -14.30
C LYS A 92 -5.69 -19.24 -13.25
N ARG A 93 -4.94 -18.23 -13.60
CA ARG A 93 -4.27 -17.34 -12.63
C ARG A 93 -5.21 -16.19 -12.27
N TYR A 94 -5.15 -15.74 -11.03
CA TYR A 94 -5.98 -14.66 -10.51
C TYR A 94 -5.10 -13.59 -9.92
N PHE A 95 -5.39 -12.33 -10.25
CA PHE A 95 -4.64 -11.19 -9.76
C PHE A 95 -5.59 -10.19 -9.11
N ASN A 96 -5.10 -9.55 -8.05
CA ASN A 96 -5.67 -8.34 -7.50
C ASN A 96 -4.62 -7.24 -7.61
N ILE A 97 -5.00 -6.07 -8.11
CA ILE A 97 -4.12 -4.92 -8.25
C ILE A 97 -4.71 -3.80 -7.41
N GLU A 98 -3.95 -3.34 -6.41
CA GLU A 98 -4.34 -2.32 -5.44
C GLU A 98 -3.44 -1.09 -5.56
N MET A 99 -4.04 0.10 -5.48
CA MET A 99 -3.32 1.36 -5.35
C MET A 99 -3.60 1.97 -3.98
N GLN A 100 -2.55 2.21 -3.21
CA GLN A 100 -2.68 2.68 -1.84
C GLN A 100 -1.86 3.94 -1.60
N ASN A 101 -2.53 5.01 -1.20
CA ASN A 101 -1.89 6.30 -0.92
C ASN A 101 -1.49 6.49 0.54
N TRP A 102 -2.09 5.72 1.45
CA TRP A 102 -1.97 5.94 2.88
C TRP A 102 -1.62 4.67 3.61
N SER A 103 -0.65 4.78 4.52
CA SER A 103 -0.37 3.73 5.51
C SER A 103 -1.24 3.96 6.74
N HIS A 104 -1.68 2.87 7.36
CA HIS A 104 -2.36 2.87 8.65
C HIS A 104 -1.88 1.70 9.52
N SER A 105 -2.19 1.74 10.81
CA SER A 105 -1.65 0.78 11.79
C SER A 105 -1.92 -0.69 11.45
N PHE A 106 -2.99 -0.99 10.71
CA PHE A 106 -3.39 -2.34 10.32
C PHE A 106 -3.18 -2.62 8.82
N PHE A 107 -2.23 -1.93 8.19
CA PHE A 107 -2.03 -2.07 6.74
C PHE A 107 -1.57 -3.48 6.34
N TYR A 108 -0.71 -4.11 7.13
CA TYR A 108 -0.29 -5.50 6.89
C TYR A 108 -1.45 -6.49 7.05
N ASP A 109 -2.32 -6.27 8.06
CA ASP A 109 -3.52 -7.08 8.25
C ASP A 109 -4.47 -6.94 7.05
N ARG A 110 -4.60 -5.74 6.50
CA ARG A 110 -5.37 -5.49 5.29
C ARG A 110 -4.83 -6.27 4.10
N ILE A 111 -3.52 -6.22 3.84
CA ILE A 111 -2.88 -6.99 2.76
C ILE A 111 -3.19 -8.48 2.92
N TRP A 112 -3.04 -9.01 4.13
CA TRP A 112 -3.31 -10.41 4.44
C TRP A 112 -4.79 -10.78 4.23
N LEU A 113 -5.69 -9.97 4.74
CA LEU A 113 -7.14 -10.15 4.62
C LEU A 113 -7.58 -10.18 3.15
N TYR A 114 -7.13 -9.21 2.34
CA TYR A 114 -7.45 -9.11 0.92
C TYR A 114 -6.95 -10.34 0.15
N ASN A 115 -5.75 -10.81 0.44
CA ASN A 115 -5.21 -12.01 -0.20
C ASN A 115 -5.98 -13.28 0.21
N ALA A 116 -6.41 -13.41 1.46
CA ALA A 116 -7.24 -14.52 1.89
C ALA A 116 -8.56 -14.56 1.11
N TYR A 117 -9.22 -13.43 0.96
CA TYR A 117 -10.42 -13.31 0.14
C TYR A 117 -10.17 -13.64 -1.33
N GLN A 118 -9.12 -13.08 -1.91
CA GLN A 118 -8.73 -13.37 -3.27
C GLN A 118 -8.51 -14.87 -3.49
N THR A 119 -7.86 -15.53 -2.56
CA THR A 119 -7.61 -16.97 -2.61
C THR A 119 -8.91 -17.77 -2.57
N LEU A 120 -9.85 -17.42 -1.67
CA LEU A 120 -11.16 -18.05 -1.60
C LEU A 120 -11.96 -17.82 -2.88
N ARG A 121 -11.97 -16.60 -3.40
CA ARG A 121 -12.63 -16.26 -4.64
C ARG A 121 -12.07 -17.03 -5.83
N GLY A 122 -10.75 -17.02 -5.98
CA GLY A 122 -10.06 -17.77 -7.04
C GLY A 122 -10.39 -19.27 -6.97
N LYS A 123 -10.39 -19.85 -5.76
CA LYS A 123 -10.80 -21.26 -5.55
C LYS A 123 -12.24 -21.52 -5.95
N TYR A 124 -13.15 -20.62 -5.59
CA TYR A 124 -14.56 -20.73 -5.96
C TYR A 124 -14.76 -20.70 -7.49
N GLU A 125 -14.11 -19.76 -8.18
CA GLU A 125 -14.16 -19.65 -9.63
C GLU A 125 -13.49 -20.83 -10.32
N TYR A 126 -12.32 -21.27 -9.82
CA TYR A 126 -11.61 -22.44 -10.30
C TYR A 126 -12.47 -23.69 -10.29
N ASN A 127 -13.15 -23.96 -9.16
CA ASN A 127 -14.03 -25.12 -9.03
C ASN A 127 -15.25 -25.09 -9.97
N ARG A 128 -15.64 -23.91 -10.43
CA ARG A 128 -16.75 -23.71 -11.38
C ARG A 128 -16.29 -23.65 -12.84
N SER A 129 -15.01 -23.59 -13.08
CA SER A 129 -14.45 -23.52 -14.43
C SER A 129 -14.83 -24.74 -15.26
N PRO A 130 -14.97 -24.59 -16.60
CA PRO A 130 -15.18 -25.72 -17.49
C PRO A 130 -14.11 -26.80 -17.35
N TYR A 131 -12.87 -26.40 -17.12
CA TYR A 131 -11.77 -27.32 -16.86
C TYR A 131 -12.04 -28.22 -15.66
N PHE A 132 -12.32 -27.63 -14.49
CA PHE A 132 -12.55 -28.42 -13.27
C PHE A 132 -13.80 -29.32 -13.38
N LYS A 133 -14.84 -28.83 -14.03
CA LYS A 133 -16.07 -29.61 -14.28
C LYS A 133 -15.84 -30.80 -15.21
N SER A 134 -14.91 -30.71 -16.14
CA SER A 134 -14.57 -31.80 -17.06
C SER A 134 -13.77 -32.94 -16.43
N LEU A 135 -13.17 -32.71 -15.25
CA LEU A 135 -12.43 -33.73 -14.51
C LEU A 135 -13.33 -34.85 -14.00
N GLY A 136 -12.84 -36.07 -13.99
CA GLY A 136 -13.49 -37.23 -13.41
C GLY A 136 -13.73 -37.05 -11.90
N LYS A 137 -14.69 -37.83 -11.34
CA LYS A 137 -15.08 -37.73 -9.92
C LYS A 137 -13.89 -37.94 -8.98
N GLU A 138 -13.04 -38.93 -9.25
CA GLU A 138 -11.89 -39.24 -8.39
C GLU A 138 -10.81 -38.15 -8.50
N GLU A 139 -10.58 -37.59 -9.69
CA GLU A 139 -9.63 -36.52 -9.87
C GLU A 139 -10.09 -35.22 -9.19
N ARG A 140 -11.40 -34.88 -9.22
CA ARG A 140 -11.94 -33.75 -8.46
C ARG A 140 -11.76 -33.93 -6.95
N LYS A 141 -11.89 -35.16 -6.41
CA LYS A 141 -11.60 -35.42 -5.00
C LYS A 141 -10.12 -35.24 -4.70
N TYR A 142 -9.24 -35.73 -5.54
CA TYR A 142 -7.79 -35.59 -5.39
C TYR A 142 -7.39 -34.12 -5.37
N ARG A 143 -7.95 -33.30 -6.27
CA ARG A 143 -7.67 -31.86 -6.39
C ARG A 143 -8.53 -30.98 -5.46
N PHE A 144 -9.19 -31.56 -4.47
CA PHE A 144 -10.13 -30.81 -3.62
C PHE A 144 -9.47 -29.60 -2.93
N TYR A 145 -8.23 -29.77 -2.46
CA TYR A 145 -7.43 -28.71 -1.81
C TYR A 145 -6.52 -27.94 -2.77
N GLU A 146 -6.50 -28.28 -4.05
CA GLU A 146 -5.70 -27.53 -5.02
C GLU A 146 -6.19 -26.10 -5.13
N LEU A 147 -5.28 -25.14 -4.91
CA LEU A 147 -5.54 -23.73 -5.12
C LEU A 147 -5.07 -23.32 -6.52
N PRO A 148 -5.78 -22.42 -7.20
CA PRO A 148 -5.23 -21.72 -8.36
C PRO A 148 -4.09 -20.79 -7.92
N GLU A 149 -3.30 -20.33 -8.85
CA GLU A 149 -2.34 -19.27 -8.59
C GLU A 149 -3.07 -17.94 -8.33
N THR A 150 -2.77 -17.32 -7.20
CA THR A 150 -3.31 -16.01 -6.81
C THR A 150 -2.16 -15.08 -6.45
N VAL A 151 -2.13 -13.90 -7.07
CA VAL A 151 -1.10 -12.89 -6.84
C VAL A 151 -1.76 -11.56 -6.52
N SER A 152 -1.42 -10.99 -5.38
CA SER A 152 -1.89 -9.67 -4.96
C SER A 152 -0.76 -8.64 -5.18
N ILE A 153 -1.02 -7.61 -5.97
CA ILE A 153 -0.06 -6.57 -6.31
C ILE A 153 -0.49 -5.27 -5.64
N TRP A 154 0.39 -4.70 -4.84
CA TRP A 154 0.14 -3.49 -4.06
C TRP A 154 1.11 -2.39 -4.48
N PHE A 155 0.60 -1.37 -5.14
CA PHE A 155 1.34 -0.14 -5.41
C PHE A 155 1.15 0.79 -4.22
N CYS A 156 2.19 0.99 -3.43
CA CYS A 156 2.16 1.80 -2.21
C CYS A 156 2.83 3.15 -2.46
N ASN A 157 2.06 4.23 -2.40
CA ASN A 157 2.57 5.59 -2.52
C ASN A 157 3.09 6.14 -1.17
N PHE A 158 3.60 5.24 -0.35
CA PHE A 158 4.29 5.51 0.91
C PHE A 158 5.37 4.45 1.13
N ARG A 159 6.35 4.75 1.98
CA ARG A 159 7.41 3.79 2.30
C ARG A 159 6.88 2.62 3.10
N ILE A 160 7.10 1.42 2.61
CA ILE A 160 6.65 0.17 3.24
C ILE A 160 7.80 -0.84 3.37
N LEU A 161 8.78 -0.82 2.47
CA LEU A 161 9.92 -1.72 2.51
C LEU A 161 10.98 -1.20 3.49
N ASN A 162 11.49 -2.11 4.34
CA ASN A 162 12.55 -1.77 5.31
C ASN A 162 13.89 -1.42 4.65
N SER A 163 14.12 -1.89 3.42
CA SER A 163 15.35 -1.64 2.68
C SER A 163 15.15 -0.50 1.68
N GLU A 164 15.99 0.53 1.78
CA GLU A 164 16.05 1.61 0.79
C GLU A 164 16.76 1.21 -0.52
N LYS A 165 17.27 -0.03 -0.62
CA LYS A 165 17.99 -0.53 -1.80
C LYS A 165 17.11 -1.25 -2.80
N ILE A 166 15.86 -1.50 -2.46
CA ILE A 166 14.87 -2.17 -3.31
C ILE A 166 13.58 -1.36 -3.32
N PHE A 167 12.85 -1.40 -4.42
CA PHE A 167 11.53 -0.77 -4.55
C PHE A 167 10.42 -1.79 -4.77
N LYS A 168 10.77 -3.06 -4.97
CA LYS A 168 9.82 -4.16 -5.17
C LYS A 168 10.29 -5.37 -4.40
N ASP A 169 9.36 -6.03 -3.72
CA ASP A 169 9.60 -7.26 -2.99
C ASP A 169 8.45 -8.25 -3.17
N THR A 170 8.76 -9.53 -3.07
CA THR A 170 7.77 -10.61 -3.15
C THR A 170 7.66 -11.29 -1.80
N TRP A 171 6.47 -11.20 -1.19
CA TRP A 171 6.19 -11.86 0.07
C TRP A 171 5.46 -13.18 -0.16
N ALA A 172 5.87 -14.18 0.61
CA ALA A 172 5.28 -15.52 0.59
C ALA A 172 5.39 -16.15 1.98
N VAL A 173 4.73 -17.27 2.19
CA VAL A 173 4.78 -17.99 3.45
C VAL A 173 5.97 -18.94 3.45
N TYR A 174 6.83 -18.83 4.47
CA TYR A 174 8.00 -19.67 4.69
C TYR A 174 7.92 -20.35 6.05
N SER A 175 8.59 -21.51 6.23
CA SER A 175 8.82 -22.03 7.56
C SER A 175 10.00 -21.33 8.23
N GLU A 176 9.95 -21.15 9.55
CA GLU A 176 11.06 -20.57 10.32
C GLU A 176 12.35 -21.39 10.18
N ASP A 177 12.22 -22.72 10.11
CA ASP A 177 13.33 -23.62 9.91
C ASP A 177 13.99 -23.43 8.53
N GLU A 178 13.21 -23.32 7.46
CA GLU A 178 13.73 -23.04 6.12
C GLU A 178 14.44 -21.68 6.05
N VAL A 179 13.86 -20.64 6.65
CA VAL A 179 14.49 -19.31 6.74
C VAL A 179 15.80 -19.37 7.53
N SER A 180 15.82 -20.11 8.66
CA SER A 180 17.00 -20.22 9.52
C SER A 180 18.14 -20.97 8.83
N ARG A 181 17.84 -21.94 7.97
CA ARG A 181 18.84 -22.69 7.19
C ARG A 181 19.28 -21.97 5.92
N SER A 182 18.50 -21.00 5.45
CA SER A 182 18.82 -20.29 4.22
C SER A 182 20.12 -19.50 4.36
N SER A 183 20.91 -19.50 3.31
CA SER A 183 22.13 -18.71 3.19
C SER A 183 22.05 -17.85 1.93
N GLY A 184 22.95 -16.90 1.79
CA GLY A 184 23.01 -16.07 0.58
C GLY A 184 23.21 -16.85 -0.74
N LYS A 185 23.60 -18.13 -0.67
CA LYS A 185 23.76 -19.04 -1.80
C LYS A 185 22.51 -19.89 -2.05
N GLU A 186 21.77 -20.22 -1.00
CA GLU A 186 20.56 -21.04 -1.04
C GLU A 186 19.43 -20.30 -0.34
N PRO A 187 18.62 -19.53 -1.08
CA PRO A 187 17.51 -18.79 -0.50
C PRO A 187 16.41 -19.75 -0.02
N ALA A 188 15.70 -19.33 1.03
CA ALA A 188 14.56 -20.05 1.55
C ALA A 188 13.51 -20.32 0.47
N ARG A 189 12.89 -21.50 0.54
CA ARG A 189 11.81 -21.89 -0.38
C ARG A 189 10.46 -21.66 0.27
N PRO A 190 9.51 -21.00 -0.40
CA PRO A 190 8.18 -20.78 0.15
C PRO A 190 7.42 -22.10 0.31
N LEU A 191 6.68 -22.24 1.43
CA LEU A 191 5.78 -23.38 1.66
C LEU A 191 4.61 -23.39 0.68
N VAL A 192 4.10 -22.21 0.34
CA VAL A 192 2.99 -22.03 -0.59
C VAL A 192 3.48 -21.17 -1.76
N THR A 193 3.58 -21.81 -2.93
CA THR A 193 4.10 -21.16 -4.15
C THR A 193 3.03 -20.45 -4.97
N LYS A 194 1.76 -20.85 -4.80
CA LYS A 194 0.62 -20.38 -5.59
C LYS A 194 -0.05 -19.13 -5.02
N ASN A 195 0.39 -18.65 -3.86
CA ASN A 195 -0.16 -17.48 -3.20
C ASN A 195 0.98 -16.52 -2.87
N ARG A 196 1.03 -15.38 -3.53
CA ARG A 196 2.12 -14.42 -3.43
C ARG A 196 1.60 -13.00 -3.35
N TYR A 197 2.39 -12.15 -2.71
CA TYR A 197 2.17 -10.71 -2.66
C TYR A 197 3.35 -10.01 -3.35
N ILE A 198 3.07 -9.10 -4.23
CA ILE A 198 4.06 -8.22 -4.83
C ILE A 198 3.84 -6.83 -4.22
N ILE A 199 4.82 -6.37 -3.48
CA ILE A 199 4.79 -5.07 -2.84
C ILE A 199 5.71 -4.12 -3.60
N VAL A 200 5.16 -3.02 -4.07
CA VAL A 200 5.88 -1.98 -4.80
C VAL A 200 5.86 -0.70 -4.00
N ASP A 201 7.03 -0.28 -3.52
CA ASP A 201 7.28 0.95 -2.79
C ASP A 201 7.61 2.06 -3.80
N LEU A 202 6.60 2.84 -4.18
CA LEU A 202 6.74 3.89 -5.19
C LEU A 202 7.71 5.00 -4.78
N PRO A 203 7.77 5.48 -3.52
CA PRO A 203 8.81 6.40 -3.08
C PRO A 203 10.24 5.86 -3.24
N ASN A 204 10.48 4.57 -2.92
CA ASN A 204 11.78 3.94 -3.14
C ASN A 204 12.10 3.82 -4.64
N PHE A 205 11.10 3.48 -5.47
CA PHE A 205 11.27 3.49 -6.92
C PHE A 205 11.74 4.85 -7.43
N VAL A 206 11.07 5.94 -7.05
CA VAL A 206 11.43 7.32 -7.44
C VAL A 206 12.86 7.67 -7.00
N GLN A 207 13.28 7.20 -5.83
CA GLN A 207 14.63 7.42 -5.32
C GLN A 207 15.69 6.63 -6.11
N LEU A 208 15.41 5.37 -6.44
CA LEU A 208 16.37 4.44 -7.05
C LEU A 208 16.43 4.54 -8.59
N ARG A 209 15.31 4.90 -9.24
CA ARG A 209 15.18 4.93 -10.70
C ARG A 209 15.02 6.36 -11.22
N LYS A 210 16.08 6.92 -11.78
CA LYS A 210 16.07 8.29 -12.33
C LYS A 210 15.63 8.36 -13.80
N SER A 211 15.79 7.27 -14.54
CA SER A 211 15.42 7.17 -15.97
C SER A 211 14.53 5.94 -16.20
N ILE A 212 13.80 5.97 -17.30
CA ILE A 212 12.99 4.83 -17.77
C ILE A 212 13.90 3.93 -18.60
N GLY A 213 14.15 2.72 -18.12
CA GLY A 213 14.96 1.70 -18.81
C GLY A 213 14.17 0.46 -19.23
N SER A 214 12.93 0.34 -18.77
CA SER A 214 12.05 -0.81 -19.02
C SER A 214 10.58 -0.40 -19.09
N ARG A 215 9.71 -1.32 -19.54
CA ARG A 215 8.24 -1.12 -19.48
C ARG A 215 7.76 -0.99 -18.04
N GLU A 216 8.32 -1.77 -17.10
CA GLU A 216 8.04 -1.63 -15.69
C GLU A 216 8.38 -0.22 -15.18
N ASP A 217 9.55 0.31 -15.52
CA ASP A 217 9.93 1.67 -15.11
C ASP A 217 8.94 2.73 -15.63
N PHE A 218 8.41 2.55 -16.85
CA PHE A 218 7.38 3.45 -17.39
C PHE A 218 6.11 3.43 -16.54
N TRP A 219 5.58 2.24 -16.23
CA TRP A 219 4.39 2.11 -15.41
C TRP A 219 4.58 2.65 -14.00
N LEU A 220 5.68 2.30 -13.35
CA LEU A 220 5.95 2.76 -12.00
C LEU A 220 6.18 4.27 -11.93
N LYS A 221 6.78 4.86 -12.97
CA LYS A 221 6.94 6.30 -13.06
C LYS A 221 5.61 7.01 -13.32
N LEU A 222 4.78 6.49 -14.20
CA LEU A 222 3.42 6.99 -14.43
C LEU A 222 2.60 6.95 -13.14
N LEU A 223 2.60 5.81 -12.43
CA LEU A 223 1.86 5.60 -11.19
C LEU A 223 2.36 6.46 -10.03
N SER A 224 3.67 6.73 -9.94
CA SER A 224 4.25 7.48 -8.82
C SER A 224 4.33 9.00 -9.05
N GLN A 225 4.49 9.43 -10.30
CA GLN A 225 4.80 10.83 -10.62
C GLN A 225 3.80 11.47 -11.60
N GLY A 226 2.90 10.66 -12.16
CA GLY A 226 1.86 11.12 -13.07
C GLY A 226 2.32 11.28 -14.54
N PRO A 227 1.37 11.61 -15.42
CA PRO A 227 1.54 11.55 -16.88
C PRO A 227 2.48 12.60 -17.47
N LEU A 228 2.77 13.68 -16.76
CA LEU A 228 3.72 14.70 -17.22
C LEU A 228 5.19 14.27 -17.01
N ASN A 229 5.43 13.28 -16.18
CA ASN A 229 6.77 12.77 -15.85
C ASN A 229 7.20 11.57 -16.70
N VAL A 230 6.33 11.07 -17.59
CA VAL A 230 6.65 10.04 -18.56
C VAL A 230 6.73 10.63 -19.97
N PRO A 231 7.64 10.15 -20.84
CA PRO A 231 7.74 10.65 -22.21
C PRO A 231 6.49 10.31 -23.02
N GLU A 232 6.22 11.10 -24.04
CA GLU A 232 5.29 10.68 -25.09
C GLU A 232 5.86 9.43 -25.79
N SER A 233 4.97 8.50 -26.09
CA SER A 233 5.36 7.21 -26.67
C SER A 233 4.54 6.89 -27.90
N GLU A 234 5.19 6.30 -28.91
CA GLU A 234 4.52 5.71 -30.08
C GLU A 234 3.92 4.34 -29.77
N ASP A 235 4.29 3.72 -28.66
CA ASP A 235 3.68 2.48 -28.18
C ASP A 235 2.19 2.72 -27.89
N PRO A 236 1.27 2.00 -28.56
CA PRO A 236 -0.16 2.28 -28.45
C PRO A 236 -0.71 2.05 -27.04
N VAL A 237 -0.10 1.16 -26.25
CA VAL A 237 -0.52 0.89 -24.87
C VAL A 237 -0.17 2.09 -23.98
N PHE A 238 1.05 2.59 -24.06
CA PHE A 238 1.49 3.76 -23.28
C PHE A 238 0.77 5.03 -23.70
N ALA A 239 0.62 5.25 -25.02
CA ALA A 239 -0.13 6.38 -25.55
C ALA A 239 -1.61 6.33 -25.13
N GLY A 240 -2.21 5.15 -25.17
CA GLY A 240 -3.58 4.89 -24.72
C GLY A 240 -3.76 5.19 -23.23
N ALA A 241 -2.85 4.70 -22.39
CA ALA A 241 -2.85 4.94 -20.94
C ALA A 241 -2.78 6.45 -20.61
N ARG A 242 -1.82 7.16 -21.22
CA ARG A 242 -1.69 8.61 -21.05
C ARG A 242 -2.93 9.37 -21.52
N ASN A 243 -3.54 8.96 -22.63
CA ASN A 243 -4.75 9.58 -23.19
C ASN A 243 -5.97 9.37 -22.30
N ARG A 244 -6.12 8.22 -21.61
CA ARG A 244 -7.20 8.00 -20.63
C ARG A 244 -7.13 8.96 -19.46
N LEU A 245 -5.94 9.35 -19.05
CA LEU A 245 -5.74 10.36 -17.99
C LEU A 245 -5.95 11.80 -18.44
N ARG A 246 -6.15 12.06 -19.72
CA ARG A 246 -6.34 13.42 -20.28
C ARG A 246 -7.78 13.89 -20.05
N VAL A 247 -7.97 14.95 -19.27
CA VAL A 247 -9.29 15.47 -18.90
C VAL A 247 -10.12 15.87 -20.12
N SER A 248 -9.51 16.50 -21.11
CA SER A 248 -10.20 16.96 -22.34
C SER A 248 -10.80 15.80 -23.18
N ARG A 249 -10.40 14.55 -22.91
CA ARG A 249 -10.92 13.36 -23.60
C ARG A 249 -11.95 12.57 -22.77
N MET A 250 -12.22 12.98 -21.56
CA MET A 250 -13.19 12.31 -20.69
C MET A 250 -14.62 12.73 -21.05
N ASN A 251 -15.55 11.80 -20.82
CA ASN A 251 -16.96 12.14 -20.80
C ASN A 251 -17.23 13.13 -19.65
N PRO A 252 -17.91 14.28 -19.88
CA PRO A 252 -18.17 15.29 -18.85
C PRO A 252 -18.93 14.76 -17.62
N ASP A 253 -19.88 13.84 -17.82
CA ASP A 253 -20.65 13.27 -16.71
C ASP A 253 -19.78 12.34 -15.86
N LEU A 254 -18.91 11.55 -16.51
CA LEU A 254 -17.93 10.70 -15.81
C LEU A 254 -16.93 11.56 -15.03
N PHE A 255 -16.45 12.65 -15.64
CA PHE A 255 -15.52 13.56 -14.96
C PHE A 255 -16.17 14.22 -13.73
N LYS A 256 -17.42 14.65 -13.83
CA LYS A 256 -18.17 15.21 -12.70
C LYS A 256 -18.36 14.18 -11.56
N ALA A 257 -18.75 12.95 -11.91
CA ALA A 257 -18.90 11.89 -10.91
C ALA A 257 -17.58 11.57 -10.20
N LEU A 258 -16.47 11.63 -10.94
CA LEU A 258 -15.13 11.49 -10.40
C LEU A 258 -14.76 12.65 -9.46
N GLU A 259 -15.06 13.90 -9.83
CA GLU A 259 -14.83 15.06 -8.97
C GLU A 259 -15.58 14.95 -7.63
N ASP A 260 -16.84 14.49 -7.66
CA ASP A 260 -17.63 14.32 -6.44
C ASP A 260 -17.00 13.28 -5.50
N LYS A 261 -16.56 12.13 -6.02
CA LYS A 261 -15.88 11.09 -5.25
C LYS A 261 -14.51 11.55 -4.72
N MET A 262 -13.74 12.25 -5.54
CA MET A 262 -12.43 12.79 -5.13
C MET A 262 -12.56 13.86 -4.03
N PHE A 263 -13.67 14.58 -3.99
CA PHE A 263 -13.96 15.51 -2.93
C PHE A 263 -14.16 14.81 -1.58
N ASP A 264 -14.88 13.71 -1.56
CA ASP A 264 -15.10 12.90 -0.36
C ASP A 264 -13.79 12.28 0.15
N GLU A 265 -12.96 11.74 -0.76
CA GLU A 265 -11.64 11.20 -0.42
C GLU A 265 -10.72 12.25 0.21
N LYS A 266 -10.76 13.49 -0.27
CA LYS A 266 -10.02 14.61 0.31
C LYS A 266 -10.41 14.87 1.76
N HIS A 267 -11.70 14.89 2.07
CA HIS A 267 -12.16 15.11 3.45
C HIS A 267 -11.76 13.97 4.39
N VAL A 268 -11.82 12.73 3.92
CA VAL A 268 -11.32 11.58 4.68
C VAL A 268 -9.83 11.71 4.97
N ARG A 269 -9.06 12.13 3.97
CA ARG A 269 -7.63 12.38 4.12
C ARG A 269 -7.33 13.46 5.15
N GLU A 270 -8.00 14.61 5.04
CA GLU A 270 -7.82 15.74 5.97
C GLU A 270 -8.16 15.32 7.43
N ALA A 271 -9.19 14.48 7.60
CA ALA A 271 -9.55 13.94 8.90
C ALA A 271 -8.45 13.00 9.46
N ILE A 272 -7.86 12.14 8.64
CA ILE A 272 -6.76 11.24 9.02
C ILE A 272 -5.49 12.05 9.38
N GLU A 273 -5.16 13.07 8.60
CA GLU A 273 -4.02 13.96 8.87
C GLU A 273 -4.21 14.73 10.19
N ALA A 274 -5.43 15.23 10.45
CA ALA A 274 -5.77 15.89 11.70
C ALA A 274 -5.67 14.95 12.90
N GLU A 275 -6.14 13.71 12.78
CA GLU A 275 -6.01 12.69 13.82
C GLU A 275 -4.55 12.34 14.11
N ALA A 276 -3.73 12.18 13.06
CA ALA A 276 -2.30 11.91 13.19
C ALA A 276 -1.56 13.07 13.88
N TYR A 277 -1.91 14.32 13.55
CA TYR A 277 -1.38 15.50 14.19
C TYR A 277 -1.70 15.53 15.70
N LEU A 278 -2.97 15.30 16.06
CA LEU A 278 -3.40 15.28 17.47
C LEU A 278 -2.72 14.16 18.26
N LYS A 279 -2.56 12.97 17.68
CA LYS A 279 -1.82 11.86 18.30
C LYS A 279 -0.33 12.21 18.49
N GLY A 280 0.28 12.87 17.51
CA GLY A 280 1.67 13.33 17.59
C GLY A 280 1.87 14.37 18.69
N GLU A 281 0.97 15.35 18.82
CA GLU A 281 0.99 16.35 19.86
C GLU A 281 0.83 15.72 21.26
N ALA A 282 -0.13 14.81 21.44
CA ALA A 282 -0.34 14.09 22.69
C ALA A 282 0.89 13.25 23.09
N ALA A 283 1.51 12.55 22.13
CA ALA A 283 2.72 11.78 22.38
C ALA A 283 3.92 12.67 22.72
N GLY A 284 4.07 13.82 22.05
CA GLY A 284 5.11 14.81 22.33
C GLY A 284 4.97 15.41 23.74
N LYS A 285 3.74 15.73 24.17
CA LYS A 285 3.44 16.21 25.51
C LYS A 285 3.77 15.16 26.57
N ALA A 286 3.35 13.91 26.38
CA ALA A 286 3.64 12.81 27.29
C ALA A 286 5.15 12.54 27.43
N ALA A 287 5.89 12.59 26.31
CA ALA A 287 7.36 12.45 26.31
C ALA A 287 8.04 13.63 27.03
N GLY A 288 7.53 14.86 26.86
CA GLY A 288 8.00 16.05 27.56
C GLY A 288 7.83 15.93 29.08
N GLU A 289 6.63 15.54 29.53
CA GLU A 289 6.33 15.31 30.94
C GLU A 289 7.20 14.19 31.54
N ALA A 290 7.41 13.09 30.82
CA ALA A 290 8.28 12.00 31.27
C ALA A 290 9.74 12.45 31.43
N ASN A 291 10.26 13.26 30.48
CA ASN A 291 11.59 13.82 30.53
C ASN A 291 11.77 14.78 31.69
N GLU A 292 10.77 15.61 31.98
CA GLU A 292 10.77 16.54 33.12
C GLU A 292 10.77 15.80 34.44
N ARG A 293 9.94 14.76 34.60
CA ARG A 293 9.94 13.87 35.78
C ARG A 293 11.32 13.23 35.99
N SER A 294 11.92 12.66 34.94
CA SER A 294 13.25 12.05 35.00
C SER A 294 14.34 13.07 35.41
N ARG A 295 14.28 14.31 34.90
CA ARG A 295 15.21 15.38 35.28
C ARG A 295 15.04 15.78 36.75
N ASN A 296 13.80 15.89 37.21
CA ASN A 296 13.50 16.25 38.61
C ASN A 296 13.93 15.15 39.58
N GLU A 297 13.72 13.88 39.23
CA GLU A 297 14.21 12.73 40.00
C GLU A 297 15.74 12.70 40.09
N ALA A 298 16.45 12.93 38.96
CA ALA A 298 17.89 12.99 38.93
C ALA A 298 18.44 14.18 39.77
N ALA A 299 17.78 15.35 39.71
CA ALA A 299 18.16 16.52 40.49
C ALA A 299 17.94 16.28 41.99
N ASN A 300 16.84 15.66 42.37
CA ASN A 300 16.55 15.28 43.76
C ASN A 300 17.55 14.26 44.29
N ALA A 301 17.86 13.22 43.52
CA ALA A 301 18.89 12.23 43.87
C ALA A 301 20.27 12.85 44.08
N ALA A 302 20.65 13.79 43.19
CA ALA A 302 21.94 14.53 43.32
C ALA A 302 21.93 15.40 44.57
N ARG A 303 20.84 16.07 44.89
CA ARG A 303 20.69 16.85 46.12
C ARG A 303 20.77 15.97 47.36
N ASP A 304 20.04 14.87 47.39
CA ASP A 304 20.02 13.94 48.51
C ASP A 304 21.38 13.31 48.75
N LYS A 305 22.17 13.05 47.68
CA LYS A 305 23.56 12.61 47.78
C LYS A 305 24.46 13.64 48.44
N LYS A 306 24.36 14.91 48.06
CA LYS A 306 25.12 15.99 48.67
C LYS A 306 24.77 16.18 50.15
N ILE A 307 23.50 16.11 50.49
CA ILE A 307 23.03 16.19 51.90
C ILE A 307 23.59 15.00 52.70
N ALA A 308 23.54 13.79 52.17
CA ALA A 308 24.10 12.60 52.80
C ALA A 308 25.64 12.74 53.05
N GLU A 309 26.38 13.24 52.08
CA GLU A 309 27.83 13.49 52.20
C GLU A 309 28.14 14.51 53.28
N TYR A 310 27.38 15.63 53.31
CA TYR A 310 27.54 16.65 54.33
C TYR A 310 27.23 16.13 55.75
N LEU A 311 26.10 15.44 55.94
CA LEU A 311 25.69 14.88 57.24
C LEU A 311 26.75 13.87 57.76
N ARG A 312 27.31 13.04 56.88
CA ARG A 312 28.39 12.12 57.24
C ARG A 312 29.67 12.89 57.67
N SER A 313 30.00 13.98 56.99
CA SER A 313 31.18 14.79 57.31
C SER A 313 31.13 15.46 58.69
N ILE A 314 29.91 15.71 59.20
CA ILE A 314 29.70 16.27 60.57
C ILE A 314 29.44 15.23 61.64
N GLY A 315 29.64 13.91 61.30
CA GLY A 315 29.55 12.82 62.26
C GLY A 315 28.20 12.21 62.52
N VAL A 316 27.21 12.47 61.66
CA VAL A 316 25.89 11.80 61.73
C VAL A 316 26.01 10.33 61.31
N SER A 317 25.39 9.44 62.11
CA SER A 317 25.39 8.01 61.80
C SER A 317 24.68 7.66 60.52
N ALA A 318 24.98 6.53 59.90
CA ALA A 318 24.36 6.08 58.68
C ALA A 318 22.81 5.99 58.79
N GLU A 319 22.31 5.57 59.94
CA GLU A 319 20.88 5.48 60.27
C GLU A 319 20.24 6.88 60.38
N GLY A 320 20.98 7.84 61.00
CA GLY A 320 20.51 9.24 61.06
C GLY A 320 20.44 9.91 59.70
N VAL A 321 21.40 9.63 58.83
CA VAL A 321 21.38 10.10 57.42
C VAL A 321 20.18 9.53 56.66
N SER A 322 19.90 8.23 56.82
CA SER A 322 18.75 7.60 56.17
C SER A 322 17.41 8.19 56.64
N THR A 323 17.30 8.41 57.97
CA THR A 323 16.12 9.03 58.56
C THR A 323 15.93 10.47 58.09
N ALA A 324 17.01 11.28 58.03
CA ALA A 324 16.94 12.67 57.56
C ALA A 324 16.53 12.78 56.07
N LEU A 325 16.94 11.84 55.21
CA LEU A 325 16.55 11.80 53.78
C LEU A 325 15.11 11.26 53.58
N ALA A 326 14.57 10.48 54.53
CA ALA A 326 13.20 9.98 54.47
C ALA A 326 12.14 11.01 54.87
N ILE A 327 12.53 12.09 55.56
CA ILE A 327 11.67 13.21 55.93
C ILE A 327 11.56 14.15 54.70
N LYS A 328 10.61 13.85 53.80
CA LYS A 328 10.28 14.71 52.67
C LYS A 328 8.93 15.36 52.82
#